data_085b63a8527c6cf8899213f2e547b66f
#
_entry.id   085b63a8527c6cf8899213f2e547b66f
#
_cell.length_a   1.000
_cell.length_b   1.000
_cell.length_c   1.000
_cell.angle_alpha   90.00
_cell.angle_beta   90.00
_cell.angle_gamma   90.00
#
_symmetry.space_group_name_H-M   'P 1'
#
loop_
_entity.id
_entity.type
_entity.pdbx_description
1 polymer ?
#
loop_
_entity_poly.entity_id
_entity_poly.type
_entity_poly.pdbx_seq_one_letter_code
_entity_poly.pdbx_strand_id
1 'polypeptide(L)'
;MLGLKGLVGTLCWLAIPTLALAGSTSDNQGVAGLCLLIGIVVSVPVFALLPFVQSHFATDGKLKRFFQPLQVMRLFSRAPMAHLFSLFLILVLALPLFLLKVEQVPREFLWTLSLLFIAFAWPSRMLAGWASGRGARKEKPVRWWLRYPIQFFAAPISFLFAVIFYLTRYISWNGTLSLLENHVFLLPAPFWLGG
;
A
#
# COMPACT_ATOMS: atom_id res chain seq x y z
N MET A 1 10.55 19.44 -3.95
CA MET A 1 11.35 18.46 -3.16
C MET A 1 10.52 17.54 -2.24
N LEU A 2 9.28 17.89 -1.87
CA LEU A 2 8.43 17.06 -1.01
C LEU A 2 8.09 15.71 -1.65
N GLY A 3 7.75 15.70 -2.94
CA GLY A 3 7.42 14.49 -3.68
C GLY A 3 8.55 13.46 -3.71
N LEU A 4 9.80 13.92 -3.92
CA LEU A 4 10.96 13.02 -3.95
C LEU A 4 11.20 12.36 -2.58
N LYS A 5 11.06 13.11 -1.48
CA LYS A 5 11.15 12.55 -0.12
C LYS A 5 10.04 11.51 0.13
N GLY A 6 8.82 11.80 -0.32
CA GLY A 6 7.70 10.86 -0.24
C GLY A 6 7.95 9.58 -1.04
N LEU A 7 8.51 9.71 -2.25
CA LEU A 7 8.91 8.60 -3.09
C LEU A 7 9.95 7.72 -2.38
N VAL A 8 11.05 8.32 -1.94
CA VAL A 8 12.13 7.57 -1.25
C VAL A 8 11.60 6.86 0.00
N GLY A 9 10.82 7.55 0.84
CA GLY A 9 10.24 6.93 2.04
C GLY A 9 9.33 5.74 1.71
N THR A 10 8.51 5.84 0.66
CA THR A 10 7.63 4.76 0.22
C THR A 10 8.43 3.59 -0.35
N LEU A 11 9.46 3.86 -1.17
CA LEU A 11 10.34 2.82 -1.71
C LEU A 11 11.06 2.06 -0.60
N CYS A 12 11.55 2.75 0.43
CA CYS A 12 12.19 2.07 1.57
C CYS A 12 11.25 1.07 2.26
N TRP A 13 9.95 1.40 2.39
CA TRP A 13 8.98 0.49 2.98
C TRP A 13 8.62 -0.68 2.06
N LEU A 14 8.55 -0.45 0.76
CA LEU A 14 8.16 -1.47 -0.22
C LEU A 14 9.34 -2.34 -0.66
N ALA A 15 10.58 -1.90 -0.50
CA ALA A 15 11.76 -2.63 -0.98
C ALA A 15 11.83 -4.05 -0.42
N ILE A 16 11.68 -4.21 0.91
CA ILE A 16 11.81 -5.53 1.55
C ILE A 16 10.73 -6.51 1.06
N PRO A 17 9.42 -6.18 1.14
CA PRO A 17 8.39 -7.12 0.70
C PRO A 17 8.47 -7.41 -0.80
N THR A 18 8.82 -6.43 -1.63
CA THR A 18 8.91 -6.64 -3.09
C THR A 18 10.07 -7.53 -3.46
N LEU A 19 11.25 -7.28 -2.89
CA LEU A 19 12.43 -8.12 -3.15
C LEU A 19 12.19 -9.55 -2.67
N ALA A 20 11.55 -9.73 -1.51
CA ALA A 20 11.19 -11.04 -1.03
C ALA A 20 10.19 -11.75 -1.98
N LEU A 21 9.13 -11.04 -2.42
CA LEU A 21 8.18 -11.59 -3.38
C LEU A 21 8.82 -11.87 -4.76
N ALA A 22 9.74 -11.04 -5.22
CA ALA A 22 10.50 -11.29 -6.43
C ALA A 22 11.40 -12.53 -6.28
N GLY A 23 12.03 -12.74 -5.12
CA GLY A 23 12.81 -13.93 -4.82
C GLY A 23 12.00 -15.24 -4.85
N SER A 24 10.67 -15.17 -4.77
CA SER A 24 9.79 -16.34 -4.91
C SER A 24 9.75 -16.93 -6.33
N THR A 25 10.43 -16.29 -7.30
CA THR A 25 10.60 -16.79 -8.67
C THR A 25 11.88 -17.59 -8.87
N SER A 26 12.65 -17.84 -7.81
CA SER A 26 13.88 -18.63 -7.86
C SER A 26 13.59 -20.07 -8.31
N ASP A 27 14.51 -20.67 -9.09
CA ASP A 27 14.44 -22.06 -9.52
C ASP A 27 14.54 -23.06 -8.35
N ASN A 28 15.14 -22.64 -7.25
CA ASN A 28 15.21 -23.46 -6.04
C ASN A 28 13.89 -23.34 -5.26
N GLN A 29 13.09 -24.42 -5.26
CA GLN A 29 11.77 -24.48 -4.63
C GLN A 29 11.78 -24.11 -3.13
N GLY A 30 12.83 -24.53 -2.39
CA GLY A 30 12.97 -24.20 -0.98
C GLY A 30 13.17 -22.70 -0.74
N VAL A 31 14.04 -22.08 -1.53
CA VAL A 31 14.30 -20.63 -1.49
C VAL A 31 13.05 -19.87 -1.93
N ALA A 32 12.41 -20.30 -3.01
CA ALA A 32 11.19 -19.68 -3.53
C ALA A 32 10.06 -19.67 -2.48
N GLY A 33 9.84 -20.82 -1.80
CA GLY A 33 8.83 -20.94 -0.75
C GLY A 33 9.11 -20.04 0.46
N LEU A 34 10.36 -19.98 0.93
CA LEU A 34 10.76 -19.09 2.03
C LEU A 34 10.60 -17.61 1.65
N CYS A 35 11.03 -17.23 0.46
CA CYS A 35 10.89 -15.88 -0.05
C CYS A 35 9.42 -15.46 -0.17
N LEU A 36 8.55 -16.35 -0.63
CA LEU A 36 7.11 -16.12 -0.70
C LEU A 36 6.53 -15.89 0.68
N LEU A 37 6.83 -16.77 1.63
CA LEU A 37 6.33 -16.66 3.00
C LEU A 37 6.77 -15.36 3.66
N ILE A 38 8.06 -15.05 3.61
CA ILE A 38 8.61 -13.79 4.15
C ILE A 38 7.98 -12.60 3.44
N GLY A 39 7.87 -12.64 2.11
CA GLY A 39 7.29 -11.58 1.31
C GLY A 39 5.85 -11.27 1.71
N ILE A 40 4.99 -12.29 1.85
CA ILE A 40 3.60 -12.11 2.27
C ILE A 40 3.54 -11.60 3.72
N VAL A 41 4.26 -12.24 4.66
CA VAL A 41 4.23 -11.86 6.09
C VAL A 41 4.67 -10.40 6.29
N VAL A 42 5.72 -9.96 5.58
CA VAL A 42 6.20 -8.57 5.68
C VAL A 42 5.27 -7.61 4.94
N SER A 43 4.62 -8.04 3.84
CA SER A 43 3.67 -7.19 3.11
C SER A 43 2.46 -6.79 3.95
N VAL A 44 1.97 -7.67 4.82
CA VAL A 44 0.77 -7.40 5.65
C VAL A 44 0.91 -6.11 6.48
N PRO A 45 1.92 -5.96 7.36
CA PRO A 45 2.08 -4.73 8.13
C PRO A 45 2.42 -3.53 7.25
N VAL A 46 3.15 -3.73 6.15
CA VAL A 46 3.49 -2.64 5.22
C VAL A 46 2.21 -2.09 4.58
N PHE A 47 1.34 -2.91 4.01
CA PHE A 47 0.11 -2.46 3.39
C PHE A 47 -0.89 -1.89 4.40
N ALA A 48 -0.93 -2.42 5.63
CA ALA A 48 -1.77 -1.87 6.69
C ALA A 48 -1.34 -0.47 7.14
N LEU A 49 -0.05 -0.17 7.16
CA LEU A 49 0.49 1.06 7.75
C LEU A 49 0.86 2.12 6.73
N LEU A 50 1.33 1.72 5.55
CA LEU A 50 1.94 2.63 4.58
C LEU A 50 1.05 3.81 4.17
N PRO A 51 -0.27 3.65 3.89
CA PRO A 51 -1.12 4.78 3.54
C PRO A 51 -1.18 5.84 4.65
N PHE A 52 -1.18 5.40 5.90
CA PHE A 52 -1.24 6.29 7.07
C PHE A 52 0.12 6.89 7.42
N VAL A 53 1.21 6.17 7.16
CA VAL A 53 2.59 6.70 7.26
C VAL A 53 2.80 7.81 6.23
N GLN A 54 2.33 7.62 5.00
CA GLN A 54 2.35 8.66 3.97
C GLN A 54 1.54 9.89 4.38
N SER A 55 0.34 9.70 4.94
CA SER A 55 -0.48 10.78 5.49
C SER A 55 0.24 11.51 6.63
N HIS A 56 0.91 10.77 7.53
CA HIS A 56 1.69 11.34 8.62
C HIS A 56 2.92 12.13 8.14
N PHE A 57 3.59 11.65 7.10
CA PHE A 57 4.66 12.38 6.43
C PHE A 57 4.14 13.70 5.80
N ALA A 58 2.97 13.67 5.19
CA ALA A 58 2.40 14.83 4.51
C ALA A 58 2.13 16.02 5.45
N THR A 59 1.99 15.79 6.76
CA THR A 59 1.76 16.88 7.74
C THR A 59 2.98 17.78 7.92
N ASP A 60 4.19 17.21 7.95
CA ASP A 60 5.42 17.97 8.27
C ASP A 60 6.47 17.96 7.15
N GLY A 61 6.33 17.08 6.15
CA GLY A 61 7.27 16.92 5.05
C GLY A 61 8.66 16.41 5.44
N LYS A 62 8.83 15.89 6.67
CA LYS A 62 10.10 15.39 7.20
C LYS A 62 10.23 13.88 6.95
N LEU A 63 11.28 13.44 6.25
CA LEU A 63 11.52 12.03 5.94
C LEU A 63 11.51 11.12 7.18
N LYS A 64 11.96 11.64 8.34
CA LYS A 64 11.94 10.93 9.63
C LYS A 64 10.54 10.40 10.00
N ARG A 65 9.46 11.05 9.54
CA ARG A 65 8.09 10.62 9.83
C ARG A 65 7.73 9.27 9.21
N PHE A 66 8.37 8.89 8.10
CA PHE A 66 8.22 7.56 7.52
C PHE A 66 8.70 6.43 8.45
N PHE A 67 9.70 6.71 9.28
CA PHE A 67 10.28 5.74 10.19
C PHE A 67 9.70 5.81 11.61
N GLN A 68 8.49 6.35 11.75
CA GLN A 68 7.77 6.45 13.02
C GLN A 68 6.44 5.66 13.01
N PRO A 69 6.44 4.35 12.69
CA PRO A 69 5.21 3.55 12.61
C PRO A 69 4.47 3.49 13.95
N LEU A 70 5.19 3.56 15.07
CA LEU A 70 4.58 3.58 16.40
C LEU A 70 3.65 4.78 16.62
N GLN A 71 3.94 5.94 16.03
CA GLN A 71 3.05 7.10 16.11
C GLN A 71 1.77 6.85 15.32
N VAL A 72 1.88 6.24 14.13
CA VAL A 72 0.74 5.84 13.32
C VAL A 72 -0.12 4.80 14.06
N MET A 73 0.50 3.81 14.70
CA MET A 73 -0.21 2.82 15.51
C MET A 73 -0.93 3.46 16.71
N ARG A 74 -0.36 4.51 17.33
CA ARG A 74 -1.04 5.29 18.36
C ARG A 74 -2.26 6.02 17.81
N LEU A 75 -2.19 6.61 16.62
CA LEU A 75 -3.35 7.23 15.95
C LEU A 75 -4.41 6.18 15.63
N PHE A 76 -3.99 5.01 15.15
CA PHE A 76 -4.88 3.87 14.92
C PHE A 76 -5.61 3.46 16.21
N SER A 77 -4.91 3.40 17.33
CA SER A 77 -5.49 3.01 18.62
C SER A 77 -6.53 4.02 19.15
N ARG A 78 -6.45 5.28 18.73
CA ARG A 78 -7.41 6.34 19.10
C ARG A 78 -8.67 6.35 18.25
N ALA A 79 -8.58 5.94 16.97
CA ALA A 79 -9.71 5.90 16.05
C ALA A 79 -9.71 4.62 15.20
N PRO A 80 -9.79 3.40 15.81
CA PRO A 80 -9.59 2.14 15.10
C PRO A 80 -10.60 1.91 13.98
N MET A 81 -11.89 2.23 14.19
CA MET A 81 -12.92 2.08 13.16
C MET A 81 -12.67 2.97 11.94
N ALA A 82 -12.23 4.22 12.14
CA ALA A 82 -11.95 5.12 11.03
C ALA A 82 -10.76 4.60 10.20
N HIS A 83 -9.72 4.08 10.86
CA HIS A 83 -8.56 3.51 10.17
C HIS A 83 -8.89 2.21 9.44
N LEU A 84 -9.66 1.30 10.06
CA LEU A 84 -10.08 0.05 9.41
C LEU A 84 -10.95 0.33 8.18
N PHE A 85 -11.94 1.21 8.31
CA PHE A 85 -12.81 1.63 7.22
C PHE A 85 -12.01 2.27 6.07
N SER A 86 -11.11 3.20 6.41
CA SER A 86 -10.23 3.82 5.41
C SER A 86 -9.32 2.81 4.74
N LEU A 87 -8.71 1.88 5.50
CA LEU A 87 -7.87 0.83 4.94
C LEU A 87 -8.66 -0.03 3.95
N PHE A 88 -9.84 -0.49 4.35
CA PHE A 88 -10.70 -1.29 3.47
C PHE A 88 -11.03 -0.54 2.17
N LEU A 89 -11.48 0.71 2.26
CA LEU A 89 -11.80 1.50 1.06
C LEU A 89 -10.57 1.79 0.19
N ILE A 90 -9.41 2.07 0.79
CA ILE A 90 -8.15 2.29 0.06
C ILE A 90 -7.81 1.04 -0.76
N LEU A 91 -7.94 -0.15 -0.16
CA LEU A 91 -7.64 -1.40 -0.85
C LEU A 91 -8.69 -1.73 -1.93
N VAL A 92 -9.96 -1.44 -1.68
CA VAL A 92 -11.02 -1.57 -2.71
C VAL A 92 -10.77 -0.62 -3.89
N LEU A 93 -10.40 0.63 -3.63
CA LEU A 93 -10.07 1.60 -4.67
C LEU A 93 -8.79 1.23 -5.45
N ALA A 94 -7.92 0.39 -4.87
CA ALA A 94 -6.75 -0.14 -5.56
C ALA A 94 -7.10 -1.22 -6.60
N LEU A 95 -8.17 -2.00 -6.38
CA LEU A 95 -8.51 -3.15 -7.24
C LEU A 95 -8.68 -2.78 -8.72
N PRO A 96 -9.42 -1.72 -9.09
CA PRO A 96 -9.56 -1.35 -10.51
C PRO A 96 -8.22 -1.05 -11.19
N LEU A 97 -7.23 -0.55 -10.44
CA LEU A 97 -5.91 -0.25 -11.00
C LEU A 97 -5.09 -1.52 -11.31
N PHE A 98 -5.38 -2.64 -10.64
CA PHE A 98 -4.79 -3.93 -10.99
C PHE A 98 -5.36 -4.48 -12.30
N LEU A 99 -6.63 -4.22 -12.60
CA LEU A 99 -7.25 -4.63 -13.86
C LEU A 99 -6.60 -3.97 -15.09
N LEU A 100 -6.07 -2.76 -14.92
CA LEU A 100 -5.34 -2.05 -15.99
C LEU A 100 -4.04 -2.75 -16.43
N LYS A 101 -3.59 -3.76 -15.67
CA LYS A 101 -2.37 -4.54 -15.99
C LYS A 101 -2.66 -5.80 -16.79
N VAL A 102 -3.92 -6.15 -16.98
CA VAL A 102 -4.32 -7.37 -17.69
C VAL A 102 -4.13 -7.23 -19.18
N GLU A 103 -4.31 -6.02 -19.72
CA GLU A 103 -4.26 -5.76 -21.15
C GLU A 103 -3.38 -4.55 -21.46
N GLN A 104 -2.65 -4.62 -22.59
CA GLN A 104 -1.88 -3.49 -23.09
C GLN A 104 -2.83 -2.43 -23.65
N VAL A 105 -2.79 -1.26 -23.06
CA VAL A 105 -3.62 -0.14 -23.50
C VAL A 105 -2.92 0.58 -24.66
N PRO A 106 -3.64 0.83 -25.78
CA PRO A 106 -3.12 1.60 -26.90
C PRO A 106 -2.60 2.98 -26.45
N ARG A 107 -1.57 3.48 -27.12
CA ARG A 107 -0.92 4.75 -26.75
C ARG A 107 -1.87 5.95 -26.72
N GLU A 108 -2.88 5.92 -27.58
CA GLU A 108 -3.89 6.98 -27.68
C GLU A 108 -4.76 7.10 -26.40
N PHE A 109 -4.88 6.01 -25.64
CA PHE A 109 -5.69 5.95 -24.40
C PHE A 109 -4.89 6.14 -23.10
N LEU A 110 -3.58 6.38 -23.17
CA LEU A 110 -2.75 6.55 -21.96
C LEU A 110 -3.19 7.72 -21.07
N TRP A 111 -3.73 8.78 -21.65
CA TRP A 111 -4.29 9.91 -20.90
C TRP A 111 -5.52 9.52 -20.07
N THR A 112 -6.36 8.62 -20.59
CA THR A 112 -7.53 8.08 -19.87
C THR A 112 -7.09 7.29 -18.65
N LEU A 113 -6.00 6.51 -18.75
CA LEU A 113 -5.41 5.82 -17.60
C LEU A 113 -4.98 6.78 -16.50
N SER A 114 -4.40 7.92 -16.87
CA SER A 114 -4.00 8.95 -15.91
C SER A 114 -5.20 9.51 -15.15
N LEU A 115 -6.33 9.73 -15.83
CA LEU A 115 -7.57 10.18 -15.19
C LEU A 115 -8.13 9.11 -14.24
N LEU A 116 -8.16 7.83 -14.66
CA LEU A 116 -8.58 6.73 -13.79
C LEU A 116 -7.68 6.61 -12.56
N PHE A 117 -6.35 6.70 -12.77
CA PHE A 117 -5.40 6.69 -11.66
C PHE A 117 -5.68 7.80 -10.66
N ILE A 118 -5.89 9.04 -11.12
CA ILE A 118 -6.21 10.18 -10.26
C ILE A 118 -7.54 9.92 -9.53
N ALA A 119 -8.57 9.45 -10.24
CA ALA A 119 -9.90 9.20 -9.69
C ALA A 119 -9.90 8.18 -8.54
N PHE A 120 -9.01 7.19 -8.55
CA PHE A 120 -8.90 6.17 -7.50
C PHE A 120 -7.83 6.51 -6.44
N ALA A 121 -6.69 7.06 -6.85
CA ALA A 121 -5.59 7.36 -5.94
C ALA A 121 -5.90 8.58 -5.04
N TRP A 122 -6.56 9.61 -5.56
CA TRP A 122 -6.84 10.83 -4.81
C TRP A 122 -7.81 10.61 -3.64
N PRO A 123 -8.99 9.95 -3.82
CA PRO A 123 -9.86 9.62 -2.69
C PRO A 123 -9.18 8.73 -1.65
N SER A 124 -8.35 7.78 -2.08
CA SER A 124 -7.57 6.92 -1.18
C SER A 124 -6.68 7.73 -0.24
N ARG A 125 -6.02 8.75 -0.74
CA ARG A 125 -5.17 9.65 0.06
C ARG A 125 -5.99 10.53 1.00
N MET A 126 -7.15 11.00 0.56
CA MET A 126 -8.08 11.74 1.41
C MET A 126 -8.60 10.90 2.56
N LEU A 127 -8.93 9.63 2.31
CA LEU A 127 -9.38 8.67 3.34
C LEU A 127 -8.29 8.43 4.39
N ALA A 128 -7.04 8.24 3.97
CA ALA A 128 -5.91 8.08 4.89
C ALA A 128 -5.70 9.33 5.76
N GLY A 129 -5.79 10.52 5.16
CA GLY A 129 -5.71 11.80 5.86
C GLY A 129 -6.86 12.00 6.84
N TRP A 130 -8.09 11.68 6.44
CA TRP A 130 -9.28 11.77 7.29
C TRP A 130 -9.18 10.86 8.52
N ALA A 131 -8.76 9.59 8.35
CA ALA A 131 -8.60 8.67 9.46
C ALA A 131 -7.51 9.12 10.43
N SER A 132 -6.36 9.55 9.90
CA SER A 132 -5.26 10.10 10.70
C SER A 132 -5.68 11.35 11.47
N GLY A 133 -6.41 12.27 10.84
CA GLY A 133 -6.97 13.48 11.47
C GLY A 133 -7.97 13.16 12.58
N ARG A 134 -8.83 12.12 12.39
CA ARG A 134 -9.73 11.65 13.46
C ARG A 134 -8.96 11.08 14.64
N GLY A 135 -7.89 10.32 14.39
CA GLY A 135 -7.00 9.81 15.43
C GLY A 135 -6.28 10.92 16.19
N ALA A 136 -5.86 11.99 15.50
CA ALA A 136 -5.17 13.13 16.09
C ALA A 136 -6.08 13.98 17.01
N ARG A 137 -7.37 14.10 16.67
CA ARG A 137 -8.36 14.85 17.47
C ARG A 137 -8.74 14.16 18.78
N LYS A 138 -8.49 12.86 18.92
CA LYS A 138 -8.79 12.10 20.14
C LYS A 138 -7.54 11.99 21.01
N GLU A 139 -7.64 12.41 22.27
CA GLU A 139 -6.54 12.34 23.23
C GLU A 139 -6.30 10.91 23.74
N LYS A 140 -7.41 10.20 24.03
CA LYS A 140 -7.36 8.88 24.67
C LYS A 140 -7.59 7.76 23.65
N PRO A 141 -6.89 6.61 23.79
CA PRO A 141 -7.16 5.44 22.99
C PRO A 141 -8.54 4.86 23.33
N VAL A 142 -9.15 4.19 22.37
CA VAL A 142 -10.39 3.43 22.58
C VAL A 142 -10.12 2.26 23.52
N ARG A 143 -11.14 1.84 24.28
CA ARG A 143 -11.05 0.70 25.22
C ARG A 143 -10.41 -0.52 24.53
N TRP A 144 -9.54 -1.23 25.27
CA TRP A 144 -8.70 -2.28 24.71
C TRP A 144 -9.51 -3.41 24.04
N TRP A 145 -10.63 -3.82 24.62
CA TRP A 145 -11.50 -4.90 24.11
C TRP A 145 -12.22 -4.56 22.78
N LEU A 146 -12.39 -3.27 22.43
CA LEU A 146 -12.86 -2.85 21.13
C LEU A 146 -11.70 -2.63 20.15
N ARG A 147 -10.57 -2.17 20.65
CA ARG A 147 -9.41 -1.84 19.83
C ARG A 147 -8.77 -3.08 19.21
N TYR A 148 -8.53 -4.13 20.02
CA TYR A 148 -7.84 -5.32 19.54
C TYR A 148 -8.58 -6.09 18.44
N PRO A 149 -9.90 -6.38 18.57
CA PRO A 149 -10.65 -7.01 17.47
C PRO A 149 -10.59 -6.22 16.19
N ILE A 150 -10.78 -4.89 16.27
CA ILE A 150 -10.76 -4.02 15.09
C ILE A 150 -9.37 -4.00 14.43
N GLN A 151 -8.30 -3.94 15.21
CA GLN A 151 -6.93 -4.03 14.69
C GLN A 151 -6.64 -5.41 14.09
N PHE A 152 -7.20 -6.46 14.68
CA PHE A 152 -7.07 -7.81 14.15
C PHE A 152 -7.68 -7.94 12.76
N PHE A 153 -8.83 -7.31 12.49
CA PHE A 153 -9.43 -7.30 11.15
C PHE A 153 -8.61 -6.56 10.09
N ALA A 154 -7.71 -5.67 10.47
CA ALA A 154 -6.79 -5.04 9.52
C ALA A 154 -5.79 -6.04 8.92
N ALA A 155 -5.39 -7.06 9.67
CA ALA A 155 -4.44 -8.07 9.19
C ALA A 155 -5.00 -8.93 8.04
N PRO A 156 -6.19 -9.56 8.13
CA PRO A 156 -6.74 -10.34 7.03
C PRO A 156 -7.07 -9.49 5.79
N ILE A 157 -7.50 -8.24 5.96
CA ILE A 157 -7.71 -7.32 4.84
C ILE A 157 -6.38 -7.05 4.12
N SER A 158 -5.33 -6.72 4.84
CA SER A 158 -4.00 -6.47 4.26
C SER A 158 -3.38 -7.75 3.70
N PHE A 159 -3.63 -8.91 4.31
CA PHE A 159 -3.21 -10.21 3.81
C PHE A 159 -3.88 -10.53 2.47
N LEU A 160 -5.19 -10.36 2.37
CA LEU A 160 -5.91 -10.55 1.12
C LEU A 160 -5.33 -9.66 0.01
N PHE A 161 -5.03 -8.42 0.33
CA PHE A 161 -4.40 -7.50 -0.61
C PHE A 161 -2.97 -7.94 -1.00
N ALA A 162 -2.18 -8.44 -0.05
CA ALA A 162 -0.85 -8.98 -0.34
C ALA A 162 -0.91 -10.20 -1.28
N VAL A 163 -1.92 -11.06 -1.10
CA VAL A 163 -2.16 -12.19 -2.01
C VAL A 163 -2.57 -11.71 -3.40
N ILE A 164 -3.50 -10.75 -3.50
CA ILE A 164 -3.90 -10.16 -4.80
C ILE A 164 -2.66 -9.52 -5.47
N PHE A 165 -1.88 -8.76 -4.73
CA PHE A 165 -0.65 -8.15 -5.20
C PHE A 165 0.33 -9.20 -5.77
N TYR A 166 0.52 -10.31 -5.07
CA TYR A 166 1.35 -11.40 -5.55
C TYR A 166 0.79 -12.08 -6.79
N LEU A 167 -0.53 -12.31 -6.83
CA LEU A 167 -1.19 -12.98 -7.96
C LEU A 167 -1.17 -12.13 -9.24
N THR A 168 -0.97 -10.80 -9.15
CA THR A 168 -0.89 -9.95 -10.35
C THR A 168 0.19 -10.38 -11.32
N ARG A 169 1.26 -11.04 -10.86
CA ARG A 169 2.32 -11.59 -11.73
C ARG A 169 1.82 -12.63 -12.73
N TYR A 170 0.74 -13.35 -12.40
CA TYR A 170 0.16 -14.38 -13.27
C TYR A 170 -0.86 -13.80 -14.26
N ILE A 171 -1.41 -12.65 -13.96
CA ILE A 171 -2.47 -12.00 -14.73
C ILE A 171 -1.86 -10.92 -15.66
N SER A 172 -0.77 -10.29 -15.23
CA SER A 172 -0.14 -9.21 -15.99
C SER A 172 0.68 -9.74 -17.17
N TRP A 173 0.59 -9.03 -18.29
CA TRP A 173 1.40 -9.29 -19.47
C TRP A 173 2.91 -9.17 -19.24
N ASN A 174 3.36 -8.39 -18.24
CA ASN A 174 4.77 -8.24 -17.84
C ASN A 174 5.27 -9.35 -16.87
N GLY A 175 4.43 -10.33 -16.51
CA GLY A 175 4.83 -11.43 -15.64
C GLY A 175 5.42 -10.97 -14.31
N THR A 176 6.64 -11.42 -13.97
CA THR A 176 7.30 -11.11 -12.70
C THR A 176 7.65 -9.64 -12.52
N LEU A 177 7.90 -8.90 -13.61
CA LEU A 177 8.16 -7.45 -13.55
C LEU A 177 6.96 -6.68 -13.03
N SER A 178 5.75 -7.22 -13.15
CA SER A 178 4.53 -6.60 -12.63
C SER A 178 4.56 -6.38 -11.13
N LEU A 179 5.35 -7.16 -10.37
CA LEU A 179 5.55 -6.96 -8.93
C LEU A 179 6.23 -5.61 -8.65
N LEU A 180 7.12 -5.16 -9.51
CA LEU A 180 7.78 -3.86 -9.40
C LEU A 180 6.86 -2.72 -9.83
N GLU A 181 6.02 -2.94 -10.82
CA GLU A 181 5.07 -1.95 -11.33
C GLU A 181 3.87 -1.72 -10.39
N ASN A 182 3.56 -2.68 -9.51
CA ASN A 182 2.44 -2.56 -8.56
C ASN A 182 2.61 -1.45 -7.54
N HIS A 183 3.80 -0.87 -7.41
CA HIS A 183 4.03 0.28 -6.53
C HIS A 183 3.38 1.56 -7.04
N VAL A 184 2.97 1.60 -8.29
CA VAL A 184 2.31 2.75 -8.93
C VAL A 184 1.10 3.23 -8.13
N PHE A 185 0.33 2.32 -7.50
CA PHE A 185 -0.79 2.72 -6.66
C PHE A 185 -0.37 3.52 -5.42
N LEU A 186 0.75 3.14 -4.79
CA LEU A 186 1.27 3.79 -3.59
C LEU A 186 2.21 4.96 -3.90
N LEU A 187 2.74 5.00 -5.11
CA LEU A 187 3.64 6.02 -5.62
C LEU A 187 2.94 6.87 -6.67
N PRO A 188 3.17 8.19 -6.69
CA PRO A 188 2.87 9.01 -7.86
C PRO A 188 3.91 8.69 -8.95
N ALA A 189 3.89 7.48 -9.48
CA ALA A 189 4.81 7.10 -10.53
C ALA A 189 4.25 7.55 -11.88
N PRO A 190 5.02 8.20 -12.72
CA PRO A 190 4.69 8.34 -14.13
C PRO A 190 4.69 6.94 -14.76
N PHE A 191 3.76 6.67 -15.67
CA PHE A 191 3.64 5.43 -16.45
C PHE A 191 4.80 5.33 -17.47
N TRP A 192 6.04 5.20 -16.99
CA TRP A 192 7.22 5.46 -17.80
C TRP A 192 8.01 4.20 -18.18
N LEU A 193 7.50 3.02 -17.92
CA LEU A 193 8.24 1.79 -18.20
C LEU A 193 7.58 0.95 -19.29
N GLY A 194 7.27 1.54 -20.40
CA GLY A 194 6.77 0.86 -21.57
C GLY A 194 7.22 1.59 -22.84
N GLY A 195 8.49 1.50 -23.12
CA GLY A 195 9.08 1.88 -24.39
C GLY A 195 9.38 0.65 -25.21
#